data_ccf26ec9c36f1fc5dbbcf5232abe4e07
#
_entry.id   ccf26ec9c36f1fc5dbbcf5232abe4e07
#
_cell.length_a   1.000
_cell.length_b   1.000
_cell.length_c   1.000
_cell.angle_alpha   90.00
_cell.angle_beta   90.00
_cell.angle_gamma   90.00
#
_symmetry.space_group_name_H-M   'P 1'
#
loop_
_entity.id
_entity.type
_entity.pdbx_description
1 polymer ?
#
loop_
_entity_poly.entity_id
_entity_poly.type
_entity_poly.pdbx_seq_one_letter_code
_entity_poly.pdbx_strand_id
1 'polypeptide(L)'
;RESGNHPFGALLAGPDGEVLLRSGNTHKDDKGTGHAEMNVARAAAKAYAPEFLAECTLVTSVEPCCMCSGGTYWAGIGRVVYGMTEKRLAELTGDNPENLTMDMPCERIFDAGQRKVAVVGPVPELEDEIARAHEGFW
;
A
#
# COMPACT_ATOMS: atom_id res chain seq x y z
N ARG A 1 -0.91 -4.83 13.66
CA ARG A 1 -1.55 -5.96 14.36
C ARG A 1 -1.64 -5.72 15.86
N GLU A 2 -0.54 -5.29 16.50
CA GLU A 2 -0.53 -5.05 17.96
C GLU A 2 -1.56 -4.02 18.41
N SER A 3 -1.85 -3.02 17.58
CA SER A 3 -2.87 -2.01 17.84
C SER A 3 -4.31 -2.54 17.69
N GLY A 4 -4.49 -3.77 17.22
CA GLY A 4 -5.79 -4.35 16.90
C GLY A 4 -6.31 -3.95 15.51
N ASN A 5 -5.52 -3.22 14.73
CA ASN A 5 -5.82 -2.93 13.33
C ASN A 5 -5.32 -4.06 12.42
N HIS A 6 -5.76 -4.06 11.17
CA HIS A 6 -5.30 -5.04 10.19
C HIS A 6 -3.77 -4.95 10.00
N PRO A 7 -3.09 -6.08 9.73
CA PRO A 7 -1.62 -6.13 9.73
C PRO A 7 -0.97 -5.61 8.45
N PHE A 8 -1.25 -4.37 8.09
CA PHE A 8 -0.69 -3.70 6.93
C PHE A 8 0.13 -2.48 7.35
N GLY A 9 1.21 -2.23 6.63
CA GLY A 9 2.07 -1.08 6.86
C GLY A 9 2.55 -0.47 5.56
N ALA A 10 2.75 0.86 5.57
CA ALA A 10 3.27 1.59 4.43
C ALA A 10 4.12 2.77 4.88
N LEU A 11 5.01 3.20 4.01
CA LEU A 11 5.83 4.39 4.24
C LEU A 11 6.08 5.13 2.93
N LEU A 12 6.41 6.41 3.03
CA LEU A 12 6.89 7.22 1.92
C LEU A 12 8.39 7.39 2.07
N ALA A 13 9.14 6.96 1.06
CA ALA A 13 10.57 7.19 0.97
C ALA A 13 10.84 8.34 0.00
N GLY A 14 11.73 9.26 0.41
CA GLY A 14 12.16 10.36 -0.44
C GLY A 14 13.17 9.93 -1.50
N PRO A 15 13.62 10.87 -2.38
CA PRO A 15 14.54 10.56 -3.47
C PRO A 15 15.85 9.94 -3.00
N ASP A 16 16.31 10.30 -1.80
CA ASP A 16 17.56 9.78 -1.23
C ASP A 16 17.35 8.57 -0.32
N GLY A 17 16.12 8.02 -0.30
CA GLY A 17 15.80 6.84 0.48
C GLY A 17 15.42 7.12 1.93
N GLU A 18 15.36 8.37 2.36
CA GLU A 18 14.92 8.73 3.71
C GLU A 18 13.43 8.46 3.91
N VAL A 19 13.06 7.99 5.10
CA VAL A 19 11.66 7.77 5.47
C VAL A 19 11.03 9.10 5.86
N LEU A 20 10.07 9.57 5.06
CA LEU A 20 9.39 10.85 5.27
C LEU A 20 8.12 10.72 6.08
N LEU A 21 7.35 9.67 5.82
CA LEU A 21 6.07 9.39 6.46
C LEU A 21 5.92 7.88 6.62
N ARG A 22 5.18 7.46 7.63
CA ARG A 22 4.78 6.06 7.79
C ARG A 22 3.40 5.95 8.42
N SER A 23 2.69 4.89 8.09
CA SER A 23 1.39 4.59 8.70
C SER A 23 1.14 3.09 8.71
N GLY A 24 0.43 2.65 9.73
CA GLY A 24 -0.24 1.35 9.71
C GLY A 24 -1.67 1.51 9.22
N ASN A 25 -2.39 0.39 9.18
CA ASN A 25 -3.82 0.35 8.91
C ASN A 25 -4.59 0.97 10.09
N THR A 26 -5.69 1.67 9.79
CA THR A 26 -6.53 2.35 10.79
C THR A 26 -7.99 1.89 10.73
N HIS A 27 -8.23 0.61 10.46
CA HIS A 27 -9.57 0.03 10.33
C HIS A 27 -10.46 0.30 11.56
N LYS A 28 -9.88 0.31 12.75
CA LYS A 28 -10.66 0.55 13.99
C LYS A 28 -11.37 1.91 13.93
N ASP A 29 -10.72 2.92 13.41
CA ASP A 29 -11.26 4.28 13.31
C ASP A 29 -11.92 4.56 11.97
N ASP A 30 -11.26 4.20 10.88
CA ASP A 30 -11.64 4.59 9.51
C ASP A 30 -12.31 3.47 8.70
N LYS A 31 -12.47 2.29 9.31
CA LYS A 31 -13.12 1.12 8.70
C LYS A 31 -12.43 0.72 7.37
N GLY A 32 -13.19 0.30 6.38
CA GLY A 32 -12.67 -0.22 5.12
C GLY A 32 -11.87 0.76 4.27
N THR A 33 -11.89 2.04 4.60
CA THR A 33 -11.07 3.05 3.91
C THR A 33 -9.77 3.38 4.66
N GLY A 34 -9.58 2.81 5.84
CA GLY A 34 -8.41 3.06 6.70
C GLY A 34 -7.18 2.24 6.32
N HIS A 35 -6.83 2.21 5.04
CA HIS A 35 -5.66 1.50 4.54
C HIS A 35 -4.37 2.29 4.80
N ALA A 36 -3.30 1.58 5.15
CA ALA A 36 -2.00 2.19 5.42
C ALA A 36 -1.51 3.06 4.25
N GLU A 37 -1.64 2.56 3.02
CA GLU A 37 -1.21 3.26 1.81
C GLU A 37 -2.01 4.55 1.60
N MET A 38 -3.34 4.52 1.81
CA MET A 38 -4.18 5.72 1.69
C MET A 38 -3.84 6.76 2.73
N ASN A 39 -3.54 6.30 3.96
CA ASN A 39 -3.12 7.21 5.02
C ASN A 39 -1.83 7.94 4.65
N VAL A 40 -0.85 7.21 4.11
CA VAL A 40 0.41 7.79 3.63
C VAL A 40 0.17 8.71 2.43
N ALA A 41 -0.59 8.27 1.43
CA ALA A 41 -0.84 9.05 0.21
C ALA A 41 -1.54 10.38 0.53
N ARG A 42 -2.54 10.35 1.41
CA ARG A 42 -3.26 11.56 1.82
C ARG A 42 -2.35 12.53 2.56
N ALA A 43 -1.56 12.03 3.51
CA ALA A 43 -0.62 12.86 4.26
C ALA A 43 0.46 13.43 3.34
N ALA A 44 0.97 12.64 2.41
CA ALA A 44 1.98 13.07 1.44
C ALA A 44 1.46 14.19 0.54
N ALA A 45 0.24 14.04 0.01
CA ALA A 45 -0.37 15.05 -0.85
C ALA A 45 -0.53 16.41 -0.16
N LYS A 46 -0.76 16.40 1.16
CA LYS A 46 -0.87 17.62 1.96
C LYS A 46 0.48 18.24 2.29
N ALA A 47 1.51 17.42 2.47
CA ALA A 47 2.81 17.87 3.00
C ALA A 47 3.82 18.27 1.92
N TYR A 48 3.70 17.71 0.71
CA TYR A 48 4.73 17.86 -0.33
C TYR A 48 4.13 18.24 -1.67
N ALA A 49 4.93 18.97 -2.47
CA ALA A 49 4.55 19.34 -3.84
C ALA A 49 4.55 18.12 -4.77
N PRO A 50 3.68 18.11 -5.80
CA PRO A 50 3.64 17.01 -6.77
C PRO A 50 4.98 16.72 -7.45
N GLU A 51 5.76 17.75 -7.74
CA GLU A 51 7.08 17.61 -8.37
C GLU A 51 8.04 16.82 -7.49
N PHE A 52 7.99 17.03 -6.18
CA PHE A 52 8.77 16.27 -5.22
C PHE A 52 8.26 14.84 -5.09
N LEU A 53 6.94 14.67 -5.00
CA LEU A 53 6.31 13.34 -4.86
C LEU A 53 6.56 12.45 -6.09
N ALA A 54 6.73 13.04 -7.27
CA ALA A 54 7.08 12.29 -8.47
C ALA A 54 8.42 11.55 -8.33
N GLU A 55 9.29 12.00 -7.43
CA GLU A 55 10.59 11.39 -7.14
C GLU A 55 10.57 10.50 -5.89
N CYS A 56 9.42 10.42 -5.22
CA CYS A 56 9.25 9.61 -4.01
C CYS A 56 8.70 8.22 -4.32
N THR A 57 8.85 7.32 -3.35
CA THR A 57 8.39 5.94 -3.44
C THR A 57 7.44 5.61 -2.29
N LEU A 58 6.29 5.04 -2.62
CA LEU A 58 5.43 4.39 -1.65
C LEU A 58 5.95 2.96 -1.45
N VAL A 59 6.33 2.63 -0.23
CA VAL A 59 6.76 1.27 0.13
C VAL A 59 5.68 0.66 1.01
N THR A 60 5.14 -0.47 0.60
CA THR A 60 4.04 -1.11 1.30
C THR A 60 4.27 -2.62 1.46
N SER A 61 3.77 -3.18 2.56
CA SER A 61 3.92 -4.61 2.82
C SER A 61 3.18 -5.47 1.80
N VAL A 62 1.97 -5.05 1.43
CA VAL A 62 1.14 -5.76 0.45
C VAL A 62 0.84 -4.83 -0.72
N GLU A 63 0.70 -5.40 -1.90
CA GLU A 63 0.36 -4.68 -3.13
C GLU A 63 -0.84 -3.75 -2.89
N PRO A 64 -0.77 -2.48 -3.29
CA PRO A 64 -1.89 -1.56 -3.11
C PRO A 64 -3.15 -2.05 -3.83
N CYS A 65 -4.29 -2.02 -3.14
CA CYS A 65 -5.58 -2.33 -3.74
C CYS A 65 -5.97 -1.23 -4.75
N CYS A 66 -7.13 -1.38 -5.40
CA CYS A 66 -7.62 -0.40 -6.37
C CYS A 66 -7.74 1.00 -5.78
N MET A 67 -8.28 1.12 -4.57
CA MET A 67 -8.44 2.41 -3.88
C MET A 67 -7.08 3.06 -3.61
N CYS A 68 -6.14 2.30 -3.06
CA CYS A 68 -4.81 2.82 -2.69
C CYS A 68 -3.96 3.12 -3.91
N SER A 69 -4.09 2.33 -4.98
CA SER A 69 -3.42 2.61 -6.26
C SER A 69 -3.91 3.92 -6.84
N GLY A 70 -5.23 4.13 -6.86
CA GLY A 70 -5.83 5.39 -7.29
C GLY A 70 -5.35 6.56 -6.42
N GLY A 71 -5.38 6.38 -5.09
CA GLY A 71 -4.91 7.41 -4.15
C GLY A 71 -3.45 7.77 -4.35
N THR A 72 -2.59 6.78 -4.57
CA THR A 72 -1.17 6.97 -4.87
C THR A 72 -0.96 7.76 -6.16
N TYR A 73 -1.72 7.40 -7.19
CA TYR A 73 -1.71 8.10 -8.47
C TYR A 73 -2.11 9.57 -8.30
N TRP A 74 -3.24 9.84 -7.67
CA TRP A 74 -3.74 11.21 -7.50
C TRP A 74 -2.87 12.04 -6.55
N ALA A 75 -2.19 11.42 -5.59
CA ALA A 75 -1.24 12.13 -4.74
C ALA A 75 -0.01 12.62 -5.51
N GLY A 76 0.33 11.98 -6.61
CA GLY A 76 1.50 12.34 -7.41
C GLY A 76 2.75 11.51 -7.15
N ILE A 77 2.65 10.46 -6.34
CA ILE A 77 3.79 9.59 -6.03
C ILE A 77 4.24 8.84 -7.27
N GLY A 78 5.54 8.85 -7.55
CA GLY A 78 6.08 8.37 -8.82
C GLY A 78 6.46 6.90 -8.86
N ARG A 79 6.52 6.22 -7.71
CA ARG A 79 6.98 4.83 -7.66
C ARG A 79 6.32 4.09 -6.50
N VAL A 80 6.07 2.80 -6.72
CA VAL A 80 5.54 1.88 -5.69
C VAL A 80 6.45 0.68 -5.58
N VAL A 81 6.79 0.29 -4.36
CA VAL A 81 7.48 -0.97 -4.06
C VAL A 81 6.60 -1.73 -3.06
N TYR A 82 6.25 -2.98 -3.39
CA TYR A 82 5.45 -3.81 -2.49
C TYR A 82 6.08 -5.19 -2.29
N GLY A 83 5.82 -5.77 -1.11
CA GLY A 83 6.43 -7.04 -0.74
C GLY A 83 5.63 -8.26 -1.19
N MET A 84 4.32 -8.28 -0.96
CA MET A 84 3.45 -9.42 -1.24
C MET A 84 2.30 -9.02 -2.14
N THR A 85 1.87 -9.90 -3.06
CA THR A 85 0.76 -9.58 -3.97
C THR A 85 -0.60 -9.60 -3.26
N GLU A 86 -1.57 -8.86 -3.80
CA GLU A 86 -2.99 -8.93 -3.39
C GLU A 86 -3.53 -10.35 -3.57
N LYS A 87 -3.11 -11.04 -4.61
CA LYS A 87 -3.52 -12.41 -4.89
C LYS A 87 -3.09 -13.37 -3.77
N ARG A 88 -1.85 -13.21 -3.30
CA ARG A 88 -1.36 -13.99 -2.15
C ARG A 88 -2.11 -13.63 -0.87
N LEU A 89 -2.41 -12.34 -0.69
CA LEU A 89 -3.23 -11.89 0.44
C LEU A 89 -4.60 -12.58 0.44
N ALA A 90 -5.26 -12.66 -0.70
CA ALA A 90 -6.57 -13.30 -0.82
C ALA A 90 -6.55 -14.76 -0.35
N GLU A 91 -5.45 -15.47 -0.58
CA GLU A 91 -5.28 -16.85 -0.09
C GLU A 91 -5.24 -16.91 1.45
N LEU A 92 -4.71 -15.86 2.08
CA LEU A 92 -4.58 -15.78 3.54
C LEU A 92 -5.86 -15.31 4.23
N THR A 93 -6.61 -14.41 3.60
CA THR A 93 -7.84 -13.83 4.17
C THR A 93 -9.08 -14.64 3.84
N GLY A 94 -9.07 -15.39 2.74
CA GLY A 94 -10.22 -16.14 2.27
C GLY A 94 -11.44 -15.24 2.07
N ASP A 95 -12.55 -15.61 2.68
CA ASP A 95 -13.82 -14.90 2.59
C ASP A 95 -14.13 -14.03 3.81
N ASN A 96 -13.09 -13.65 4.59
CA ASN A 96 -13.28 -12.80 5.76
C ASN A 96 -13.97 -11.48 5.36
N PRO A 97 -15.14 -11.16 5.97
CA PRO A 97 -15.93 -10.00 5.55
C PRO A 97 -15.24 -8.64 5.77
N GLU A 98 -14.20 -8.58 6.60
CA GLU A 98 -13.43 -7.35 6.80
C GLU A 98 -12.41 -7.11 5.67
N ASN A 99 -12.12 -8.13 4.87
CA ASN A 99 -11.16 -7.99 3.77
C ASN A 99 -11.53 -8.90 2.59
N LEU A 100 -12.57 -8.50 1.88
CA LEU A 100 -12.97 -9.14 0.63
C LEU A 100 -12.08 -8.60 -0.48
N THR A 101 -10.90 -9.19 -0.63
CA THR A 101 -9.82 -8.71 -1.49
C THR A 101 -10.23 -8.69 -2.97
N MET A 102 -9.98 -7.56 -3.64
CA MET A 102 -10.18 -7.46 -5.09
C MET A 102 -8.97 -8.02 -5.83
N ASP A 103 -9.21 -8.90 -6.79
CA ASP A 103 -8.13 -9.46 -7.63
C ASP A 103 -7.83 -8.52 -8.79
N MET A 104 -7.09 -7.46 -8.50
CA MET A 104 -6.68 -6.47 -9.50
C MET A 104 -5.23 -6.07 -9.26
N PRO A 105 -4.29 -6.48 -10.12
CA PRO A 105 -2.89 -6.04 -10.01
C PRO A 105 -2.79 -4.51 -10.11
N CYS A 106 -2.02 -3.89 -9.21
CA CYS A 106 -1.90 -2.44 -9.15
C CYS A 106 -1.34 -1.83 -10.43
N GLU A 107 -0.47 -2.56 -11.15
CA GLU A 107 0.08 -2.10 -12.42
C GLU A 107 -1.00 -1.78 -13.45
N ARG A 108 -2.09 -2.53 -13.46
CA ARG A 108 -3.20 -2.29 -14.40
C ARG A 108 -3.90 -0.96 -14.11
N ILE A 109 -3.97 -0.58 -12.84
CA ILE A 109 -4.53 0.72 -12.44
C ILE A 109 -3.61 1.84 -12.91
N PHE A 110 -2.31 1.72 -12.65
CA PHE A 110 -1.33 2.75 -13.02
C PHE A 110 -1.18 2.87 -14.55
N ASP A 111 -1.23 1.75 -15.27
CA ASP A 111 -1.13 1.77 -16.74
C ASP A 111 -2.30 2.46 -17.41
N ALA A 112 -3.45 2.54 -16.74
CA ALA A 112 -4.61 3.26 -17.25
C ALA A 112 -4.46 4.78 -17.13
N GLY A 113 -3.49 5.27 -16.37
CA GLY A 113 -3.30 6.69 -16.12
C GLY A 113 -2.48 7.40 -17.19
N GLN A 114 -2.59 8.72 -17.23
CA GLN A 114 -1.81 9.58 -18.14
C GLN A 114 -0.40 9.87 -17.60
N ARG A 115 -0.18 9.59 -16.32
CA ARG A 115 1.12 9.76 -15.65
C ARG A 115 1.70 8.40 -15.32
N LYS A 116 2.99 8.22 -15.59
CA LYS A 116 3.67 6.96 -15.29
C LYS A 116 3.94 6.82 -13.79
N VAL A 117 3.63 5.64 -13.24
CA VAL A 117 4.06 5.21 -11.92
C VAL A 117 4.85 3.92 -12.08
N ALA A 118 6.09 3.92 -11.63
CA ALA A 118 6.94 2.73 -11.67
C ALA A 118 6.53 1.77 -10.55
N VAL A 119 6.47 0.48 -10.85
CA VAL A 119 6.07 -0.55 -9.88
C VAL A 119 7.16 -1.59 -9.75
N VAL A 120 7.58 -1.87 -8.52
CA VAL A 120 8.54 -2.93 -8.19
C VAL A 120 7.90 -3.85 -7.16
N GLY A 121 7.76 -5.10 -7.48
CA GLY A 121 7.18 -6.13 -6.60
C GLY A 121 6.66 -7.32 -7.39
N PRO A 122 6.33 -8.40 -6.72
CA PRO A 122 6.58 -8.65 -5.29
C PRO A 122 8.07 -8.81 -4.98
N VAL A 123 8.41 -8.82 -3.68
CA VAL A 123 9.76 -9.10 -3.19
C VAL A 123 9.72 -10.49 -2.51
N PRO A 124 10.09 -11.56 -3.24
CA PRO A 124 9.89 -12.94 -2.75
C PRO A 124 10.56 -13.24 -1.41
N GLU A 125 11.71 -12.63 -1.15
CA GLU A 125 12.48 -12.81 0.07
C GLU A 125 11.73 -12.35 1.32
N LEU A 126 10.73 -11.46 1.15
CA LEU A 126 9.96 -10.90 2.26
C LEU A 126 8.57 -11.53 2.41
N GLU A 127 8.16 -12.36 1.46
CA GLU A 127 6.79 -12.90 1.44
C GLU A 127 6.45 -13.65 2.72
N ASP A 128 7.32 -14.56 3.18
CA ASP A 128 7.07 -15.35 4.38
C ASP A 128 6.97 -14.49 5.64
N GLU A 129 7.81 -13.48 5.75
CA GLU A 129 7.78 -12.54 6.89
C GLU A 129 6.49 -11.74 6.89
N ILE A 130 6.07 -11.25 5.74
CA ILE A 130 4.81 -10.52 5.59
C ILE A 130 3.62 -11.43 5.89
N ALA A 131 3.61 -12.63 5.34
CA ALA A 131 2.54 -13.61 5.56
C ALA A 131 2.36 -13.95 7.04
N ARG A 132 3.46 -14.07 7.79
CA ARG A 132 3.41 -14.34 9.23
C ARG A 132 2.63 -13.30 10.02
N ALA A 133 2.66 -12.04 9.60
CA ALA A 133 1.87 -10.98 10.24
C ALA A 133 0.37 -11.21 10.12
N HIS A 134 -0.06 -11.96 9.10
CA HIS A 134 -1.46 -12.28 8.84
C HIS A 134 -1.93 -13.59 9.48
N GLU A 135 -1.00 -14.46 9.88
CA GLU A 135 -1.33 -15.74 10.49
C GLU A 135 -2.18 -15.56 11.75
N GLY A 136 -3.31 -16.27 11.81
CA GLY A 136 -4.21 -16.24 12.96
C GLY A 136 -4.92 -14.90 13.17
N PHE A 137 -4.85 -14.00 12.21
CA PHE A 137 -5.53 -12.70 12.31
C PHE A 137 -6.93 -12.73 11.69
N TRP A 138 -7.07 -13.36 10.54
CA TRP A 138 -8.31 -13.38 9.74
C TRP A 138 -9.27 -14.51 10.10
#